data_291b31a1cab9681740d34eb32c5ce827
#
_entry.id   291b31a1cab9681740d34eb32c5ce827
#
_cell.length_a   1.000
_cell.length_b   1.000
_cell.length_c   1.000
_cell.angle_alpha   90.00
_cell.angle_beta   90.00
_cell.angle_gamma   90.00
#
_symmetry.space_group_name_H-M   'P 1'
#
loop_
_entity.id
_entity.type
_entity.pdbx_description
1 polymer ?
#
loop_
_entity_poly.entity_id
_entity_poly.type
_entity_poly.pdbx_seq_one_letter_code
_entity_poly.pdbx_strand_id
1 'polypeptide(L)'
;WDLVDTNGVVLFSGGAPFIDTLCFPVSLGCTDTLADNYDSTATIDDGSCYYSNCTQLTLNMYDSFGDGWNGNDFVMTSSNGTVFFTSTLASGSFGTSTVCVPADCYTITCDGGSWQGEVSWDLLDSTGFVILSGGAPYNRTVCLPAILGCLDPNADNYDSTATLDDGSCFYGCIQNDTTESFENGVGITWIQSTNDDFDWSNNSGGTPSFNTGPSGAFDGSYYMYTESSFPN
;
A
#
# COMPACT_ATOMS: atom_id res chain seq x y z
N TRP A 1 19.70 -34.51 -10.52
CA TRP A 1 19.23 -35.85 -10.13
C TRP A 1 17.75 -35.82 -9.82
N ASP A 2 17.07 -36.92 -10.12
CA ASP A 2 15.67 -37.13 -9.80
C ASP A 2 15.52 -38.39 -8.94
N LEU A 3 14.72 -38.30 -7.87
CA LEU A 3 14.23 -39.43 -7.12
C LEU A 3 12.86 -39.79 -7.67
N VAL A 4 12.72 -40.99 -8.20
CA VAL A 4 11.47 -41.47 -8.81
C VAL A 4 10.89 -42.68 -8.07
N ASP A 5 9.58 -42.84 -8.08
CA ASP A 5 8.91 -44.02 -7.57
C ASP A 5 9.04 -45.20 -8.56
N THR A 6 8.47 -46.35 -8.19
CA THR A 6 8.49 -47.57 -9.02
C THR A 6 7.66 -47.43 -10.31
N ASN A 7 6.82 -46.41 -10.43
CA ASN A 7 6.01 -46.10 -11.61
C ASN A 7 6.67 -45.04 -12.50
N GLY A 8 7.85 -44.49 -12.09
CA GLY A 8 8.58 -43.48 -12.83
C GLY A 8 8.10 -42.05 -12.53
N VAL A 9 7.27 -41.83 -11.51
CA VAL A 9 6.87 -40.50 -11.07
C VAL A 9 8.04 -39.85 -10.33
N VAL A 10 8.42 -38.65 -10.72
CA VAL A 10 9.46 -37.87 -10.02
C VAL A 10 8.88 -37.40 -8.69
N LEU A 11 9.44 -37.89 -7.60
CA LEU A 11 9.08 -37.53 -6.23
C LEU A 11 9.86 -36.30 -5.77
N PHE A 12 11.08 -36.17 -6.27
CA PHE A 12 11.99 -35.10 -5.89
C PHE A 12 13.05 -34.90 -6.96
N SER A 13 13.50 -33.66 -7.18
CA SER A 13 14.61 -33.35 -8.08
C SER A 13 15.50 -32.27 -7.50
N GLY A 14 16.78 -32.27 -7.89
CA GLY A 14 17.71 -31.26 -7.39
C GLY A 14 19.08 -31.28 -8.03
N GLY A 15 19.89 -30.28 -7.71
CA GLY A 15 21.31 -30.16 -8.05
C GLY A 15 22.22 -30.44 -6.84
N ALA A 16 23.48 -30.05 -6.93
CA ALA A 16 24.43 -30.13 -5.82
C ALA A 16 24.99 -28.71 -5.55
N PRO A 17 25.21 -28.33 -4.27
CA PRO A 17 24.89 -29.06 -3.04
C PRO A 17 23.37 -29.05 -2.72
N PHE A 18 22.85 -30.11 -2.17
CA PHE A 18 21.44 -30.24 -1.81
C PHE A 18 21.30 -30.96 -0.45
N ILE A 19 20.50 -30.41 0.46
CA ILE A 19 20.12 -31.02 1.75
C ILE A 19 18.66 -30.75 1.97
N ASP A 20 17.87 -31.82 2.02
CA ASP A 20 16.46 -31.77 2.39
C ASP A 20 16.03 -33.05 3.10
N THR A 21 14.85 -33.06 3.75
CA THR A 21 14.33 -34.20 4.48
C THR A 21 13.04 -34.69 3.82
N LEU A 22 13.06 -35.91 3.33
CA LEU A 22 11.90 -36.57 2.73
C LEU A 22 11.37 -37.64 3.68
N CYS A 23 10.09 -37.57 4.01
CA CYS A 23 9.40 -38.54 4.86
C CYS A 23 8.72 -39.62 4.02
N PHE A 24 8.80 -40.87 4.44
CA PHE A 24 8.12 -41.98 3.80
C PHE A 24 7.07 -42.56 4.76
N PRO A 25 5.89 -43.04 4.28
CA PRO A 25 5.47 -43.11 2.88
C PRO A 25 5.18 -41.71 2.29
N VAL A 26 5.50 -41.52 1.00
CA VAL A 26 5.16 -40.32 0.25
C VAL A 26 3.68 -40.36 -0.14
N SER A 27 2.92 -39.34 0.22
CA SER A 27 1.58 -39.07 -0.27
C SER A 27 1.59 -37.77 -1.04
N LEU A 28 1.21 -37.82 -2.31
CA LEU A 28 1.09 -36.64 -3.20
C LEU A 28 -0.31 -36.05 -3.07
N GLY A 29 -0.42 -34.76 -3.03
CA GLY A 29 -1.67 -34.02 -2.96
C GLY A 29 -1.43 -32.55 -2.62
N CYS A 30 -2.51 -31.79 -2.52
CA CYS A 30 -2.42 -30.38 -2.14
C CYS A 30 -2.06 -30.24 -0.65
N THR A 31 -0.92 -29.59 -0.37
CA THR A 31 -0.46 -29.33 1.00
C THR A 31 -0.82 -27.93 1.52
N ASP A 32 -1.44 -27.08 0.70
CA ASP A 32 -1.87 -25.75 1.11
C ASP A 32 -3.22 -25.82 1.86
N THR A 33 -3.22 -25.42 3.14
CA THR A 33 -4.40 -25.43 4.01
C THR A 33 -5.48 -24.44 3.57
N LEU A 34 -5.17 -23.50 2.68
CA LEU A 34 -6.10 -22.53 2.10
C LEU A 34 -6.83 -23.08 0.86
N ALA A 35 -6.36 -24.18 0.29
CA ALA A 35 -6.97 -24.78 -0.90
C ALA A 35 -8.25 -25.55 -0.57
N ASP A 36 -9.22 -25.54 -1.49
CA ASP A 36 -10.47 -26.27 -1.36
C ASP A 36 -10.27 -27.80 -1.33
N ASN A 37 -9.19 -28.27 -1.93
CA ASN A 37 -8.81 -29.69 -1.99
C ASN A 37 -7.59 -30.01 -1.11
N TYR A 38 -7.38 -29.25 -0.03
CA TYR A 38 -6.33 -29.56 0.95
C TYR A 38 -6.39 -31.01 1.40
N ASP A 39 -5.26 -31.71 1.31
CA ASP A 39 -5.10 -33.08 1.82
C ASP A 39 -4.13 -33.10 3.01
N SER A 40 -4.68 -33.21 4.21
CA SER A 40 -3.88 -33.25 5.45
C SER A 40 -2.96 -34.48 5.55
N THR A 41 -3.10 -35.45 4.64
CA THR A 41 -2.25 -36.66 4.57
C THR A 41 -1.14 -36.52 3.54
N ALA A 42 -1.22 -35.52 2.66
CA ALA A 42 -0.17 -35.24 1.70
C ALA A 42 1.13 -34.81 2.40
N THR A 43 2.23 -35.39 1.95
CA THR A 43 3.58 -35.05 2.43
C THR A 43 4.41 -34.32 1.40
N ILE A 44 3.95 -34.27 0.14
CA ILE A 44 4.53 -33.53 -0.95
C ILE A 44 3.40 -32.89 -1.76
N ASP A 45 3.54 -31.60 -2.04
CA ASP A 45 2.64 -30.88 -2.95
C ASP A 45 2.88 -31.37 -4.40
N ASP A 46 1.80 -31.78 -5.05
CA ASP A 46 1.80 -32.22 -6.44
C ASP A 46 1.32 -31.15 -7.42
N GLY A 47 1.11 -29.93 -6.93
CA GLY A 47 0.59 -28.80 -7.70
C GLY A 47 -0.91 -28.88 -8.01
N SER A 48 -1.65 -29.78 -7.36
CA SER A 48 -3.09 -29.97 -7.59
C SER A 48 -3.98 -29.01 -6.81
N CYS A 49 -3.40 -28.12 -5.99
CA CYS A 49 -4.16 -27.16 -5.20
C CYS A 49 -5.06 -26.29 -6.09
N TYR A 50 -6.37 -26.23 -5.74
CA TYR A 50 -7.26 -25.29 -6.40
C TYR A 50 -8.08 -24.48 -5.38
N TYR A 51 -8.47 -23.28 -5.80
CA TYR A 51 -9.15 -22.29 -4.96
C TYR A 51 -10.39 -21.79 -5.71
N SER A 52 -11.58 -22.17 -5.27
CA SER A 52 -12.86 -21.75 -5.89
C SER A 52 -13.20 -20.30 -5.55
N ASN A 53 -12.65 -19.77 -4.47
CA ASN A 53 -12.91 -18.44 -3.94
C ASN A 53 -11.58 -17.68 -3.78
N CYS A 54 -11.13 -17.06 -4.87
CA CYS A 54 -9.85 -16.38 -4.90
C CYS A 54 -9.97 -14.96 -5.46
N THR A 55 -9.09 -14.08 -5.04
CA THR A 55 -8.93 -12.74 -5.60
C THR A 55 -8.04 -12.80 -6.82
N GLN A 56 -8.58 -12.48 -8.00
CA GLN A 56 -7.80 -12.39 -9.22
C GLN A 56 -6.96 -11.13 -9.20
N LEU A 57 -5.65 -11.28 -9.38
CA LEU A 57 -4.69 -10.19 -9.41
C LEU A 57 -3.93 -10.16 -10.73
N THR A 58 -3.52 -8.96 -11.12
CA THR A 58 -2.60 -8.72 -12.24
C THR A 58 -1.39 -7.96 -11.72
N LEU A 59 -0.20 -8.53 -11.93
CA LEU A 59 1.07 -7.85 -11.68
C LEU A 59 1.57 -7.24 -12.98
N ASN A 60 1.65 -5.92 -13.05
CA ASN A 60 2.36 -5.21 -14.11
C ASN A 60 3.79 -4.95 -13.65
N MET A 61 4.75 -5.31 -14.47
CA MET A 61 6.19 -5.20 -14.20
C MET A 61 6.80 -4.22 -15.17
N TYR A 62 7.60 -3.30 -14.68
CA TYR A 62 8.28 -2.28 -15.48
C TYR A 62 9.78 -2.29 -15.19
N ASP A 63 10.55 -2.07 -16.22
CA ASP A 63 12.00 -1.86 -16.15
C ASP A 63 12.37 -0.60 -16.95
N SER A 64 13.03 0.35 -16.30
CA SER A 64 13.32 1.66 -16.92
C SER A 64 14.46 1.62 -17.92
N PHE A 65 15.36 0.66 -17.83
CA PHE A 65 16.45 0.46 -18.80
C PHE A 65 16.02 -0.41 -19.98
N GLY A 66 15.17 -1.41 -19.75
CA GLY A 66 14.56 -2.24 -20.78
C GLY A 66 15.27 -3.57 -21.04
N ASP A 67 16.09 -4.04 -20.12
CA ASP A 67 16.77 -5.34 -20.20
C ASP A 67 16.21 -6.39 -19.24
N GLY A 68 15.20 -6.00 -18.46
CA GLY A 68 14.50 -6.83 -17.46
C GLY A 68 14.99 -6.60 -16.04
N TRP A 69 14.48 -7.35 -15.10
CA TRP A 69 14.67 -7.12 -13.68
C TRP A 69 16.00 -7.62 -13.10
N ASN A 70 16.88 -8.16 -13.93
CA ASN A 70 18.25 -8.51 -13.57
C ASN A 70 18.38 -9.38 -12.31
N GLY A 71 17.45 -10.35 -12.15
CA GLY A 71 17.41 -11.27 -11.03
C GLY A 71 16.63 -10.76 -9.80
N ASN A 72 15.95 -9.62 -9.91
CA ASN A 72 14.95 -9.24 -8.88
C ASN A 72 13.67 -10.04 -9.12
N ASP A 73 13.11 -10.59 -8.05
CA ASP A 73 11.89 -11.37 -8.06
C ASP A 73 10.81 -10.70 -7.21
N PHE A 74 9.60 -10.63 -7.75
CA PHE A 74 8.40 -10.33 -6.99
C PHE A 74 7.90 -11.63 -6.36
N VAL A 75 7.76 -11.66 -5.03
CA VAL A 75 7.36 -12.86 -4.29
C VAL A 75 6.21 -12.51 -3.36
N MET A 76 5.16 -13.36 -3.37
CA MET A 76 4.06 -13.33 -2.41
C MET A 76 4.17 -14.54 -1.50
N THR A 77 4.33 -14.31 -0.21
CA THR A 77 4.37 -15.34 0.82
C THR A 77 3.14 -15.24 1.69
N SER A 78 2.36 -16.30 1.80
CA SER A 78 1.15 -16.38 2.63
C SER A 78 1.47 -16.30 4.13
N SER A 79 0.44 -16.10 4.97
CA SER A 79 0.60 -15.97 6.42
C SER A 79 1.21 -17.20 7.09
N ASN A 80 1.08 -18.39 6.48
CA ASN A 80 1.67 -19.65 6.95
C ASN A 80 3.15 -19.84 6.54
N GLY A 81 3.71 -18.88 5.76
CA GLY A 81 5.09 -18.90 5.27
C GLY A 81 5.29 -19.62 3.93
N THR A 82 4.22 -20.08 3.28
CA THR A 82 4.31 -20.71 1.96
C THR A 82 4.46 -19.63 0.87
N VAL A 83 5.43 -19.81 -0.04
CA VAL A 83 5.53 -18.97 -1.24
C VAL A 83 4.39 -19.33 -2.19
N PHE A 84 3.46 -18.41 -2.36
CA PHE A 84 2.25 -18.61 -3.16
C PHE A 84 2.43 -18.21 -4.62
N PHE A 85 3.19 -17.15 -4.87
CA PHE A 85 3.42 -16.63 -6.22
C PHE A 85 4.81 -16.01 -6.33
N THR A 86 5.46 -16.27 -7.45
CA THR A 86 6.73 -15.63 -7.80
C THR A 86 6.68 -15.23 -9.27
N SER A 87 7.18 -14.03 -9.56
CA SER A 87 7.29 -13.53 -10.93
C SER A 87 8.46 -12.58 -11.08
N THR A 88 9.02 -12.53 -12.28
CA THR A 88 10.09 -11.61 -12.64
C THR A 88 9.94 -11.17 -14.11
N LEU A 89 10.53 -10.03 -14.45
CA LEU A 89 10.65 -9.58 -15.84
C LEU A 89 12.00 -10.06 -16.39
N ALA A 90 11.98 -11.14 -17.18
CA ALA A 90 13.19 -11.75 -17.69
C ALA A 90 13.93 -10.88 -18.70
N SER A 91 13.23 -10.03 -19.46
CA SER A 91 13.78 -9.09 -20.44
C SER A 91 12.74 -8.07 -20.88
N GLY A 92 13.18 -6.94 -21.42
CA GLY A 92 12.30 -5.87 -21.93
C GLY A 92 11.87 -4.91 -20.82
N SER A 93 11.16 -3.85 -21.22
CA SER A 93 10.75 -2.75 -20.33
C SER A 93 9.38 -2.94 -19.67
N PHE A 94 8.61 -3.96 -20.09
CA PHE A 94 7.27 -4.22 -19.57
C PHE A 94 6.92 -5.70 -19.68
N GLY A 95 6.23 -6.19 -18.68
CA GLY A 95 5.63 -7.52 -18.63
C GLY A 95 4.44 -7.57 -17.70
N THR A 96 3.64 -8.63 -17.80
CA THR A 96 2.48 -8.83 -16.95
C THR A 96 2.36 -10.30 -16.56
N SER A 97 1.94 -10.55 -15.34
CA SER A 97 1.59 -11.88 -14.82
C SER A 97 0.27 -11.81 -14.07
N THR A 98 -0.46 -12.91 -14.04
CA THR A 98 -1.74 -13.00 -13.32
C THR A 98 -1.70 -14.16 -12.33
N VAL A 99 -2.37 -13.97 -11.21
CA VAL A 99 -2.51 -15.02 -10.18
C VAL A 99 -3.87 -14.89 -9.51
N CYS A 100 -4.44 -16.01 -9.09
CA CYS A 100 -5.63 -16.06 -8.27
C CYS A 100 -5.23 -16.49 -6.85
N VAL A 101 -5.43 -15.63 -5.86
CA VAL A 101 -4.98 -15.85 -4.49
C VAL A 101 -6.17 -16.00 -3.54
N PRO A 102 -6.18 -16.98 -2.64
CA PRO A 102 -7.20 -17.10 -1.59
C PRO A 102 -7.17 -15.91 -0.62
N ALA A 103 -8.20 -15.81 0.21
CA ALA A 103 -8.27 -14.77 1.24
C ALA A 103 -7.23 -15.06 2.32
N ASP A 104 -6.18 -14.22 2.39
CA ASP A 104 -5.11 -14.29 3.38
C ASP A 104 -4.35 -12.96 3.44
N CYS A 105 -3.45 -12.82 4.42
CA CYS A 105 -2.47 -11.73 4.46
C CYS A 105 -1.14 -12.21 3.84
N TYR A 106 -0.71 -11.54 2.78
CA TYR A 106 0.49 -11.88 2.03
C TYR A 106 1.62 -10.89 2.32
N THR A 107 2.79 -11.42 2.66
CA THR A 107 4.01 -10.62 2.64
C THR A 107 4.52 -10.55 1.21
N ILE A 108 4.58 -9.34 0.66
CA ILE A 108 5.08 -9.06 -0.68
C ILE A 108 6.51 -8.55 -0.56
N THR A 109 7.42 -9.21 -1.25
CA THR A 109 8.80 -8.76 -1.40
C THR A 109 9.15 -8.61 -2.88
N CYS A 110 10.02 -7.64 -3.19
CA CYS A 110 10.65 -7.52 -4.50
C CYS A 110 12.12 -7.21 -4.28
N ASP A 111 13.00 -8.17 -4.55
CA ASP A 111 14.43 -8.07 -4.20
C ASP A 111 15.25 -9.19 -4.88
N GLY A 112 16.55 -9.27 -4.54
CA GLY A 112 17.44 -10.38 -4.85
C GLY A 112 18.37 -10.15 -6.02
N GLY A 113 18.08 -9.19 -6.89
CA GLY A 113 18.84 -8.91 -8.10
C GLY A 113 19.73 -7.68 -8.03
N SER A 114 20.21 -7.27 -9.20
CA SER A 114 20.97 -6.06 -9.44
C SER A 114 20.09 -4.97 -10.03
N TRP A 115 20.60 -3.73 -10.11
CA TRP A 115 19.94 -2.60 -10.77
C TRP A 115 18.53 -2.28 -10.25
N GLN A 116 18.34 -2.43 -8.95
CA GLN A 116 17.05 -2.31 -8.25
C GLN A 116 16.32 -0.96 -8.50
N GLY A 117 17.07 0.11 -8.75
CA GLY A 117 16.51 1.42 -9.10
C GLY A 117 15.78 1.48 -10.45
N GLU A 118 15.90 0.46 -11.29
CA GLU A 118 15.22 0.36 -12.58
C GLU A 118 13.89 -0.39 -12.49
N VAL A 119 13.69 -1.16 -11.40
CA VAL A 119 12.54 -2.02 -11.14
C VAL A 119 11.37 -1.21 -10.59
N SER A 120 10.20 -1.36 -11.19
CA SER A 120 8.93 -0.92 -10.62
C SER A 120 7.79 -1.84 -11.03
N TRP A 121 6.71 -1.82 -10.23
CA TRP A 121 5.57 -2.69 -10.45
C TRP A 121 4.29 -2.15 -9.83
N ASP A 122 3.15 -2.59 -10.40
CA ASP A 122 1.81 -2.37 -9.87
C ASP A 122 1.09 -3.70 -9.73
N LEU A 123 0.46 -3.92 -8.57
CA LEU A 123 -0.44 -5.04 -8.31
C LEU A 123 -1.89 -4.55 -8.37
N LEU A 124 -2.67 -5.08 -9.31
CA LEU A 124 -4.01 -4.65 -9.60
C LEU A 124 -5.03 -5.75 -9.27
N ASP A 125 -6.24 -5.35 -8.90
CA ASP A 125 -7.39 -6.26 -8.83
C ASP A 125 -8.02 -6.52 -10.20
N SER A 126 -9.08 -7.33 -10.24
CA SER A 126 -9.80 -7.67 -11.47
C SER A 126 -10.51 -6.49 -12.14
N THR A 127 -10.68 -5.37 -11.45
CA THR A 127 -11.28 -4.13 -11.98
C THR A 127 -10.24 -3.21 -12.61
N GLY A 128 -8.95 -3.49 -12.39
CA GLY A 128 -7.82 -2.65 -12.78
C GLY A 128 -7.47 -1.58 -11.73
N PHE A 129 -8.04 -1.66 -10.53
CA PHE A 129 -7.65 -0.81 -9.41
C PHE A 129 -6.28 -1.25 -8.87
N VAL A 130 -5.36 -0.29 -8.69
CA VAL A 130 -4.03 -0.55 -8.12
C VAL A 130 -4.16 -0.72 -6.60
N ILE A 131 -4.01 -1.97 -6.15
CA ILE A 131 -4.00 -2.32 -4.72
C ILE A 131 -2.69 -1.86 -4.07
N LEU A 132 -1.58 -2.07 -4.78
CA LEU A 132 -0.25 -1.80 -4.27
C LEU A 132 0.70 -1.50 -5.42
N SER A 133 1.67 -0.62 -5.20
CA SER A 133 2.75 -0.35 -6.14
C SER A 133 4.09 -0.24 -5.42
N GLY A 134 5.18 -0.50 -6.14
CA GLY A 134 6.51 -0.44 -5.55
C GLY A 134 7.63 -0.59 -6.56
N GLY A 135 8.83 -0.79 -6.03
CA GLY A 135 10.05 -1.06 -6.77
C GLY A 135 10.86 -2.17 -6.11
N ALA A 136 12.17 -2.13 -6.21
CA ALA A 136 13.08 -2.97 -5.45
C ALA A 136 14.16 -2.09 -4.76
N PRO A 137 14.57 -2.40 -3.50
CA PRO A 137 14.03 -3.46 -2.65
C PRO A 137 12.66 -3.09 -2.05
N TYR A 138 11.78 -4.09 -1.86
CA TYR A 138 10.45 -3.91 -1.29
C TYR A 138 10.10 -5.01 -0.30
N ASN A 139 9.40 -4.65 0.78
CA ASN A 139 8.84 -5.61 1.75
C ASN A 139 7.64 -4.99 2.45
N ARG A 140 6.45 -5.55 2.24
CA ARG A 140 5.21 -5.10 2.90
C ARG A 140 4.19 -6.23 2.95
N THR A 141 3.34 -6.24 3.99
CA THR A 141 2.20 -7.15 4.10
C THR A 141 0.92 -6.45 3.62
N VAL A 142 0.11 -7.16 2.84
CA VAL A 142 -1.24 -6.78 2.41
C VAL A 142 -2.19 -7.94 2.64
N CYS A 143 -3.41 -7.66 3.15
CA CYS A 143 -4.46 -8.65 3.28
C CYS A 143 -5.42 -8.58 2.09
N LEU A 144 -5.80 -9.73 1.55
CA LEU A 144 -6.67 -9.87 0.38
C LEU A 144 -7.88 -10.75 0.71
N PRO A 145 -9.08 -10.45 0.17
CA PRO A 145 -9.37 -9.26 -0.65
C PRO A 145 -9.14 -7.97 0.13
N ALA A 146 -8.63 -6.94 -0.56
CA ALA A 146 -8.41 -5.64 0.06
C ALA A 146 -9.75 -4.96 0.37
N ILE A 147 -9.94 -4.54 1.61
CA ILE A 147 -11.05 -3.70 2.04
C ILE A 147 -10.50 -2.29 2.17
N LEU A 148 -10.93 -1.41 1.27
CA LEU A 148 -10.49 -0.03 1.22
C LEU A 148 -11.20 0.81 2.29
N GLY A 149 -10.47 1.70 2.94
CA GLY A 149 -11.00 2.62 3.94
C GLY A 149 -9.90 3.30 4.75
N CYS A 150 -10.30 4.22 5.61
CA CYS A 150 -9.37 4.94 6.47
C CYS A 150 -8.84 4.04 7.59
N LEU A 151 -7.52 3.87 7.68
CA LEU A 151 -6.85 3.08 8.71
C LEU A 151 -6.38 3.90 9.92
N ASP A 152 -6.54 5.23 9.94
CA ASP A 152 -6.14 6.04 11.09
C ASP A 152 -7.25 6.07 12.16
N PRO A 153 -7.00 5.51 13.38
CA PRO A 153 -7.98 5.51 14.46
C PRO A 153 -8.37 6.91 14.97
N ASN A 154 -7.61 7.94 14.61
CA ASN A 154 -7.91 9.33 14.98
C ASN A 154 -8.79 10.04 13.96
N ALA A 155 -9.03 9.44 12.79
CA ALA A 155 -9.92 10.01 11.78
C ALA A 155 -11.38 9.77 12.13
N ASP A 156 -12.26 10.71 11.76
CA ASP A 156 -13.70 10.60 12.03
C ASP A 156 -14.38 9.48 11.24
N ASN A 157 -13.80 9.10 10.11
CA ASN A 157 -14.26 7.99 9.26
C ASN A 157 -13.36 6.76 9.35
N TYR A 158 -12.71 6.55 10.50
CA TYR A 158 -11.95 5.32 10.73
C TYR A 158 -12.80 4.08 10.49
N ASP A 159 -12.30 3.18 9.65
CA ASP A 159 -12.91 1.88 9.39
C ASP A 159 -12.03 0.76 9.95
N SER A 160 -12.46 0.19 11.08
CA SER A 160 -11.76 -0.92 11.73
C SER A 160 -11.76 -2.23 10.91
N THR A 161 -12.56 -2.31 9.84
CA THR A 161 -12.62 -3.47 8.94
C THR A 161 -11.74 -3.30 7.71
N ALA A 162 -11.30 -2.07 7.42
CA ALA A 162 -10.40 -1.80 6.32
C ALA A 162 -9.06 -2.53 6.49
N THR A 163 -8.52 -3.02 5.40
CA THR A 163 -7.22 -3.71 5.33
C THR A 163 -6.21 -2.94 4.48
N LEU A 164 -6.68 -1.92 3.76
CA LEU A 164 -5.85 -1.07 2.92
C LEU A 164 -6.34 0.38 3.01
N ASP A 165 -5.42 1.30 3.32
CA ASP A 165 -5.71 2.73 3.34
C ASP A 165 -5.92 3.25 1.91
N ASP A 166 -7.06 3.88 1.67
CA ASP A 166 -7.43 4.49 0.39
C ASP A 166 -7.20 6.01 0.34
N GLY A 167 -6.60 6.57 1.40
CA GLY A 167 -6.39 8.00 1.56
C GLY A 167 -7.66 8.79 1.87
N SER A 168 -8.77 8.12 2.21
CA SER A 168 -10.07 8.76 2.50
C SER A 168 -10.17 9.33 3.92
N CYS A 169 -9.10 9.18 4.74
CA CYS A 169 -9.12 9.70 6.11
C CYS A 169 -9.46 11.18 6.12
N PHE A 170 -10.51 11.53 6.84
CA PHE A 170 -10.80 12.92 7.12
C PHE A 170 -10.86 13.17 8.64
N TYR A 171 -10.45 14.37 9.00
CA TYR A 171 -10.44 14.82 10.37
C TYR A 171 -11.37 16.03 10.39
N GLY A 172 -12.56 15.88 10.94
CA GLY A 172 -13.46 17.01 11.16
C GLY A 172 -12.75 18.01 12.04
N CYS A 173 -12.66 19.25 11.59
CA CYS A 173 -12.33 20.32 12.50
C CYS A 173 -13.34 20.23 13.65
N ILE A 174 -12.87 20.16 14.90
CA ILE A 174 -13.74 20.37 16.04
C ILE A 174 -14.32 21.76 15.76
N GLN A 175 -15.53 21.79 15.21
CA GLN A 175 -16.33 22.99 15.22
C GLN A 175 -16.70 23.22 16.71
N ASN A 176 -15.77 23.78 17.46
CA ASN A 176 -16.20 24.62 18.54
C ASN A 176 -16.94 25.75 17.83
N ASP A 177 -18.26 25.79 17.97
CA ASP A 177 -19.14 26.89 17.55
C ASP A 177 -18.82 28.19 18.33
N THR A 178 -17.54 28.54 18.38
CA THR A 178 -17.08 29.85 18.85
C THR A 178 -16.95 30.69 17.58
N THR A 179 -18.03 31.38 17.24
CA THR A 179 -17.95 32.51 16.32
C THR A 179 -17.02 33.54 16.93
N GLU A 180 -15.81 33.62 16.37
CA GLU A 180 -14.88 34.69 16.75
C GLU A 180 -15.31 35.95 16.00
N SER A 181 -15.79 36.96 16.76
CA SER A 181 -16.26 38.19 16.16
C SER A 181 -15.16 39.22 15.92
N PHE A 182 -13.96 38.99 16.46
CA PHE A 182 -12.82 39.90 16.46
C PHE A 182 -13.09 41.32 17.02
N GLU A 183 -14.27 41.56 17.60
CA GLU A 183 -14.64 42.87 18.15
C GLU A 183 -13.75 43.31 19.32
N ASN A 184 -13.11 42.35 20.00
CA ASN A 184 -12.17 42.57 21.11
C ASN A 184 -10.70 42.25 20.73
N GLY A 185 -10.37 42.27 19.46
CA GLY A 185 -9.05 41.88 18.95
C GLY A 185 -8.93 40.40 18.68
N VAL A 186 -7.71 39.86 18.71
CA VAL A 186 -7.45 38.42 18.60
C VAL A 186 -8.01 37.77 19.87
N GLY A 187 -9.02 36.92 19.71
CA GLY A 187 -9.67 36.23 20.86
C GLY A 187 -8.73 35.23 21.55
N ILE A 188 -9.20 34.68 22.66
CA ILE A 188 -8.40 33.71 23.45
C ILE A 188 -8.11 32.40 22.73
N THR A 189 -8.78 32.15 21.60
CA THR A 189 -8.61 30.93 20.75
C THR A 189 -7.58 31.11 19.67
N TRP A 190 -7.11 32.34 19.41
CA TRP A 190 -6.13 32.66 18.38
C TRP A 190 -4.82 33.08 19.01
N ILE A 191 -3.73 32.52 18.55
CA ILE A 191 -2.38 32.84 19.02
C ILE A 191 -1.56 33.28 17.80
N GLN A 192 -0.90 34.45 17.90
CA GLN A 192 0.08 34.88 16.90
C GLN A 192 1.23 33.87 16.87
N SER A 193 1.60 33.45 15.67
CA SER A 193 2.81 32.64 15.48
C SER A 193 4.05 33.50 15.75
N THR A 194 5.07 32.88 16.30
CA THR A 194 6.40 33.54 16.45
C THR A 194 7.37 33.11 15.35
N ASN A 195 6.91 32.26 14.41
CA ASN A 195 7.72 31.62 13.38
C ASN A 195 7.32 32.01 11.95
N ASP A 196 6.47 33.03 11.81
CA ASP A 196 6.08 33.59 10.50
C ASP A 196 6.54 35.05 10.38
N ASP A 197 6.42 35.60 9.17
CA ASP A 197 6.93 36.92 8.82
C ASP A 197 5.89 38.05 9.06
N PHE A 198 4.63 37.69 9.39
CA PHE A 198 3.54 38.66 9.49
C PHE A 198 2.56 38.32 10.61
N ASP A 199 2.28 39.31 11.44
CA ASP A 199 1.24 39.23 12.48
C ASP A 199 -0.14 39.61 11.94
N TRP A 200 -1.15 38.96 12.46
CA TRP A 200 -2.54 39.35 12.26
C TRP A 200 -2.88 40.60 13.05
N SER A 201 -3.47 41.57 12.37
CA SER A 201 -3.89 42.85 12.98
C SER A 201 -5.40 43.03 12.88
N ASN A 202 -5.98 43.63 13.89
CA ASN A 202 -7.41 43.98 13.93
C ASN A 202 -7.64 45.34 13.28
N ASN A 203 -8.67 45.47 12.42
CA ASN A 203 -9.01 46.70 11.75
C ASN A 203 -10.53 46.86 11.61
N SER A 204 -10.99 48.13 11.58
CA SER A 204 -12.42 48.50 11.48
C SER A 204 -12.82 49.24 10.22
N GLY A 205 -11.86 49.49 9.31
CA GLY A 205 -12.08 50.23 8.06
C GLY A 205 -11.44 49.55 6.88
N GLY A 206 -11.12 50.27 5.84
CA GLY A 206 -10.31 49.76 4.74
C GLY A 206 -8.89 49.44 5.20
N THR A 207 -8.23 48.44 4.55
CA THR A 207 -6.83 48.15 4.82
C THR A 207 -5.93 49.33 4.54
N PRO A 208 -4.76 49.48 5.20
CA PRO A 208 -3.82 50.57 4.97
C PRO A 208 -3.35 50.70 3.52
N SER A 209 -3.24 49.59 2.82
CA SER A 209 -2.83 49.57 1.41
C SER A 209 -4.01 49.87 0.48
N PHE A 210 -3.76 50.69 -0.55
CA PHE A 210 -4.79 51.09 -1.49
C PHE A 210 -5.26 49.92 -2.37
N ASN A 211 -6.57 49.65 -2.39
CA ASN A 211 -7.23 48.59 -3.16
C ASN A 211 -6.80 47.13 -2.84
N THR A 212 -6.33 46.86 -1.65
CA THR A 212 -5.80 45.50 -1.31
C THR A 212 -6.62 44.70 -0.34
N GLY A 213 -7.70 45.17 0.17
CA GLY A 213 -8.52 44.41 1.15
C GLY A 213 -9.94 44.93 1.19
N PRO A 214 -10.75 44.40 2.15
CA PRO A 214 -12.11 44.83 2.31
C PRO A 214 -12.20 46.30 2.75
N SER A 215 -13.29 46.96 2.39
CA SER A 215 -13.58 48.31 2.85
C SER A 215 -14.10 48.40 4.29
N GLY A 216 -14.34 47.25 4.93
CA GLY A 216 -14.82 47.10 6.31
C GLY A 216 -15.12 45.65 6.64
N ALA A 217 -15.52 45.39 7.85
CA ALA A 217 -15.92 44.08 8.31
C ALA A 217 -17.14 43.55 7.53
N PHE A 218 -17.22 42.22 7.35
CA PHE A 218 -18.39 41.57 6.76
C PHE A 218 -19.58 41.58 7.74
N ASP A 219 -19.31 41.37 9.01
CA ASP A 219 -20.26 41.44 10.13
C ASP A 219 -19.57 42.10 11.31
N GLY A 220 -20.32 42.87 12.09
CA GLY A 220 -19.75 43.64 13.21
C GLY A 220 -18.93 44.86 12.74
N SER A 221 -17.97 45.27 13.57
CA SER A 221 -17.16 46.44 13.35
C SER A 221 -15.72 46.15 12.95
N TYR A 222 -15.19 44.99 13.30
CA TYR A 222 -13.77 44.66 13.14
C TYR A 222 -13.55 43.37 12.37
N TYR A 223 -12.39 43.27 11.75
CA TYR A 223 -11.90 42.07 11.05
C TYR A 223 -10.38 41.93 11.24
N MET A 224 -9.86 40.74 10.95
CA MET A 224 -8.42 40.47 10.99
C MET A 224 -7.82 40.57 9.60
N TYR A 225 -6.59 41.12 9.48
CA TYR A 225 -5.82 41.19 8.25
C TYR A 225 -4.32 41.08 8.51
N THR A 226 -3.56 40.74 7.49
CA THR A 226 -2.10 40.86 7.45
C THR A 226 -1.69 41.90 6.39
N GLU A 227 -0.68 42.71 6.66
CA GLU A 227 -0.16 43.74 5.73
C GLU A 227 1.28 43.38 5.34
N SER A 228 1.49 43.08 4.06
CA SER A 228 2.81 42.73 3.52
C SER A 228 3.42 43.79 2.61
N SER A 229 2.75 44.95 2.47
CA SER A 229 3.14 46.01 1.52
C SER A 229 4.29 46.89 1.99
N PHE A 230 4.65 46.84 3.25
CA PHE A 230 5.77 47.62 3.79
C PHE A 230 6.82 46.67 4.38
N PRO A 231 8.06 46.70 3.85
CA PRO A 231 9.17 46.14 4.60
C PRO A 231 9.39 47.00 5.84
N ASN A 232 9.35 46.37 7.01
CA ASN A 232 9.81 46.97 8.27
C ASN A 232 11.31 47.25 8.21
#